data_02a20ed7f63bbdf3ea28c4042e96458f
#
_entry.id   02a20ed7f63bbdf3ea28c4042e96458f
#
_cell.length_a   1.000
_cell.length_b   1.000
_cell.length_c   1.000
_cell.angle_alpha   90.00
_cell.angle_beta   90.00
_cell.angle_gamma   90.00
#
_symmetry.space_group_name_H-M   'P 1'
#
loop_
_entity.id
_entity.type
_entity.pdbx_description
1 polymer ?
#
loop_
_entity_poly.entity_id
_entity_poly.type
_entity_poly.pdbx_seq_one_letter_code
_entity_poly.pdbx_strand_id
1 'polypeptide(L)'
;MLHAVSVLTASLFLPVLAGEGFRWRLDVADEICRPDVPEADSMGGITWVSNNVYWAVTDEKHKTVVWELDIPVDAATGKVNACRMRLLCRPEGTDDIEGIARDPLDGSMWLVDERAHAISRFDPVSGRRLPGRVELPAVMGRFRRDFGMESLTISSDGLSMWTCSEEALTPDGPLSTRRRGSDVRLARFVRGAAAEPWKPAGQWVYQTDPIAGKPWHNKKNEDMTRSGISELCLLDDGTLLTLEREFSVMLVPRFRCRIYETDFSQATDVLDLKALADGPAFSRVSKKLLHEATGFAMYEGMCLGPKLADGSRILMLVSDGDKKSLRNVLALRLSLR
;
A
#
# COMPACT_ATOMS: atom_id res chain seq x y z
N MET A 1 26.65 37.84 -31.81
CA MET A 1 25.66 36.83 -32.19
C MET A 1 25.88 35.62 -31.32
N LEU A 2 25.11 35.53 -30.21
CA LEU A 2 25.10 34.34 -29.34
C LEU A 2 23.88 33.50 -29.75
N HIS A 3 24.15 32.29 -30.23
CA HIS A 3 23.07 31.31 -30.48
C HIS A 3 22.69 30.64 -29.17
N ALA A 4 21.46 30.86 -28.71
CA ALA A 4 20.86 30.13 -27.63
C ALA A 4 20.47 28.73 -28.16
N VAL A 5 21.13 27.70 -27.64
CA VAL A 5 20.75 26.31 -27.86
C VAL A 5 19.64 26.00 -26.89
N SER A 6 18.39 25.93 -27.36
CA SER A 6 17.25 25.39 -26.62
C SER A 6 17.40 23.88 -26.50
N VAL A 7 17.72 23.38 -25.32
CA VAL A 7 17.65 21.96 -25.02
C VAL A 7 16.19 21.63 -24.75
N LEU A 8 15.50 21.03 -25.72
CA LEU A 8 14.21 20.39 -25.53
C LEU A 8 14.43 19.14 -24.64
N THR A 9 14.12 19.23 -23.37
CA THR A 9 13.97 18.06 -22.51
C THR A 9 12.67 17.35 -22.90
N ALA A 10 12.77 16.34 -23.76
CA ALA A 10 11.68 15.42 -24.00
C ALA A 10 11.43 14.63 -22.70
N SER A 11 10.37 14.97 -21.98
CA SER A 11 9.83 14.15 -20.90
C SER A 11 9.41 12.82 -21.54
N LEU A 12 10.19 11.77 -21.34
CA LEU A 12 9.81 10.40 -21.64
C LEU A 12 8.69 10.01 -20.67
N PHE A 13 7.45 10.39 -21.01
CA PHE A 13 6.28 9.72 -20.49
C PHE A 13 6.33 8.29 -21.02
N LEU A 14 6.81 7.35 -20.19
CA LEU A 14 6.51 5.95 -20.44
C LEU A 14 4.98 5.86 -20.36
N PRO A 15 4.30 5.48 -21.46
CA PRO A 15 2.87 5.24 -21.39
C PRO A 15 2.68 4.17 -20.32
N VAL A 16 1.67 4.33 -19.46
CA VAL A 16 1.09 3.19 -18.74
C VAL A 16 0.78 2.20 -19.86
N LEU A 17 1.54 1.11 -19.94
CA LEU A 17 1.34 0.11 -20.96
C LEU A 17 -0.11 -0.33 -20.85
N ALA A 18 -0.89 -0.08 -21.91
CA ALA A 18 -2.22 -0.64 -22.05
C ALA A 18 -2.02 -2.16 -22.08
N GLY A 19 -2.10 -2.78 -20.90
CA GLY A 19 -1.90 -4.20 -20.73
C GLY A 19 -3.03 -4.95 -21.39
N GLU A 20 -2.72 -6.02 -22.08
CA GLU A 20 -3.66 -6.99 -22.61
C GLU A 20 -4.37 -7.73 -21.44
N GLY A 21 -5.28 -7.05 -20.73
CA GLY A 21 -6.09 -7.64 -19.67
C GLY A 21 -5.28 -8.10 -18.43
N PHE A 22 -5.97 -8.79 -17.53
CA PHE A 22 -5.40 -9.30 -16.28
C PHE A 22 -4.49 -10.51 -16.52
N ARG A 23 -3.22 -10.45 -16.07
CA ARG A 23 -2.16 -11.41 -16.40
C ARG A 23 -1.65 -12.21 -15.22
N TRP A 24 -1.90 -11.74 -14.01
CA TRP A 24 -1.29 -12.30 -12.82
C TRP A 24 -2.17 -13.35 -12.13
N ARG A 25 -1.54 -14.25 -11.39
CA ARG A 25 -2.14 -15.14 -10.42
C ARG A 25 -1.33 -15.19 -9.14
N LEU A 26 -1.99 -15.51 -8.02
CA LEU A 26 -1.39 -15.71 -6.71
C LEU A 26 -1.72 -17.10 -6.20
N ASP A 27 -0.72 -17.81 -5.72
CA ASP A 27 -0.84 -19.09 -5.05
C ASP A 27 -0.21 -18.98 -3.66
N VAL A 28 -0.80 -19.55 -2.61
CA VAL A 28 -0.19 -19.57 -1.28
C VAL A 28 1.07 -20.42 -1.32
N ALA A 29 2.21 -19.82 -0.98
CA ALA A 29 3.48 -20.52 -0.84
C ALA A 29 3.70 -21.00 0.59
N ASP A 30 3.43 -20.12 1.56
CA ASP A 30 3.58 -20.43 3.00
C ASP A 30 2.88 -19.38 3.86
N GLU A 31 2.60 -19.73 5.13
CA GLU A 31 2.14 -18.81 6.17
C GLU A 31 2.76 -19.22 7.51
N ILE A 32 3.43 -18.28 8.17
CA ILE A 32 4.07 -18.51 9.46
C ILE A 32 3.68 -17.43 10.47
N CYS A 33 3.78 -17.75 11.77
CA CYS A 33 3.68 -16.74 12.82
C CYS A 33 5.00 -15.97 12.94
N ARG A 34 4.94 -14.64 13.02
CA ARG A 34 6.10 -13.81 13.37
C ARG A 34 6.38 -13.85 14.88
N PRO A 35 7.59 -13.48 15.31
CA PRO A 35 7.98 -13.47 16.72
C PRO A 35 7.04 -12.62 17.59
N ASP A 36 6.89 -13.04 18.83
CA ASP A 36 6.24 -12.27 19.89
C ASP A 36 7.23 -11.23 20.42
N VAL A 37 7.22 -10.05 19.85
CA VAL A 37 8.06 -8.92 20.26
C VAL A 37 7.14 -7.84 20.78
N PRO A 38 7.24 -7.46 22.07
CA PRO A 38 6.55 -6.29 22.58
C PRO A 38 6.86 -5.05 21.70
N GLU A 39 5.95 -4.14 21.52
CA GLU A 39 6.05 -2.98 20.63
C GLU A 39 5.97 -3.31 19.10
N ALA A 40 5.77 -4.57 18.71
CA ALA A 40 5.59 -5.00 17.33
C ALA A 40 4.26 -5.74 17.12
N ASP A 41 3.26 -5.42 17.91
CA ASP A 41 1.97 -6.10 17.92
C ASP A 41 1.19 -5.81 16.65
N SER A 42 1.01 -4.54 16.34
CA SER A 42 0.34 -4.05 15.14
C SER A 42 1.36 -3.71 14.06
N MET A 43 1.24 -4.29 12.87
CA MET A 43 2.08 -3.96 11.72
C MET A 43 1.21 -3.50 10.57
N GLY A 44 1.38 -2.23 10.19
CA GLY A 44 0.82 -1.63 8.99
C GLY A 44 1.65 -1.96 7.73
N GLY A 45 2.39 -1.01 7.19
CA GLY A 45 3.14 -1.17 5.95
C GLY A 45 4.40 -2.04 6.06
N ILE A 46 4.79 -2.65 4.92
CA ILE A 46 6.03 -3.40 4.75
C ILE A 46 6.68 -3.07 3.41
N THR A 47 8.02 -3.03 3.36
CA THR A 47 8.78 -2.85 2.13
C THR A 47 9.97 -3.80 2.05
N TRP A 48 10.25 -4.32 0.85
CA TRP A 48 11.42 -5.17 0.61
C TRP A 48 12.68 -4.33 0.44
N VAL A 49 13.76 -4.75 1.10
CA VAL A 49 15.06 -4.06 1.05
C VAL A 49 16.01 -4.79 0.10
N SER A 50 16.31 -6.04 0.40
CA SER A 50 17.18 -6.90 -0.41
C SER A 50 17.21 -8.32 0.15
N ASN A 51 17.45 -9.32 -0.67
CA ASN A 51 17.53 -10.71 -0.22
C ASN A 51 16.34 -11.09 0.69
N ASN A 52 16.64 -11.39 1.98
CA ASN A 52 15.65 -11.76 2.99
C ASN A 52 15.22 -10.59 3.88
N VAL A 53 15.74 -9.38 3.63
CA VAL A 53 15.55 -8.22 4.51
C VAL A 53 14.36 -7.39 4.05
N TYR A 54 13.49 -7.10 5.02
CA TYR A 54 12.33 -6.22 4.86
C TYR A 54 12.32 -5.18 5.98
N TRP A 55 11.70 -4.05 5.74
CA TRP A 55 11.35 -3.09 6.78
C TRP A 55 9.84 -3.04 6.92
N ALA A 56 9.36 -3.00 8.17
CA ALA A 56 7.94 -2.84 8.47
C ALA A 56 7.75 -1.80 9.58
N VAL A 57 6.59 -1.15 9.58
CA VAL A 57 6.23 -0.15 10.58
C VAL A 57 5.21 -0.70 11.55
N THR A 58 5.28 -0.24 12.82
CA THR A 58 4.18 -0.44 13.75
C THR A 58 3.08 0.58 13.50
N ASP A 59 1.86 0.09 13.38
CA ASP A 59 0.62 0.86 13.45
C ASP A 59 0.21 0.97 14.93
N GLU A 60 0.92 1.79 15.69
CA GLU A 60 0.57 2.09 17.08
C GLU A 60 0.75 3.58 17.36
N LYS A 61 -0.35 4.28 17.61
CA LYS A 61 -0.38 5.72 17.86
C LYS A 61 0.65 6.13 18.93
N HIS A 62 1.43 7.15 18.60
CA HIS A 62 2.50 7.69 19.46
C HIS A 62 3.68 6.75 19.76
N LYS A 63 3.78 5.62 19.07
CA LYS A 63 4.86 4.63 19.29
C LYS A 63 5.45 4.13 17.98
N THR A 64 5.55 4.99 16.99
CA THR A 64 6.09 4.61 15.68
C THR A 64 7.47 3.99 15.80
N VAL A 65 7.59 2.78 15.31
CA VAL A 65 8.83 2.01 15.26
C VAL A 65 8.98 1.40 13.87
N VAL A 66 10.18 1.46 13.33
CA VAL A 66 10.53 0.70 12.14
C VAL A 66 11.31 -0.54 12.55
N TRP A 67 10.84 -1.69 12.12
CA TRP A 67 11.46 -2.98 12.35
C TRP A 67 12.17 -3.46 11.10
N GLU A 68 13.34 -4.06 11.28
CA GLU A 68 13.96 -4.89 10.26
C GLU A 68 13.55 -6.35 10.49
N LEU A 69 12.99 -6.94 9.43
CA LEU A 69 12.61 -8.34 9.41
C LEU A 69 13.57 -9.12 8.52
N ASP A 70 14.14 -10.21 9.03
CA ASP A 70 14.87 -11.21 8.25
C ASP A 70 13.92 -12.39 8.00
N ILE A 71 13.46 -12.51 6.76
CA ILE A 71 12.48 -13.50 6.32
C ILE A 71 13.08 -14.32 5.18
N PRO A 72 13.83 -15.42 5.51
CA PRO A 72 14.42 -16.29 4.50
C PRO A 72 13.34 -16.98 3.65
N VAL A 73 13.45 -16.82 2.35
CA VAL A 73 12.58 -17.45 1.35
C VAL A 73 13.35 -18.53 0.61
N ASP A 74 12.84 -19.74 0.59
CA ASP A 74 13.39 -20.81 -0.25
C ASP A 74 13.19 -20.48 -1.73
N ALA A 75 14.29 -20.39 -2.46
CA ALA A 75 14.29 -19.92 -3.85
C ALA A 75 13.55 -20.85 -4.85
N ALA A 76 13.39 -22.12 -4.51
CA ALA A 76 12.72 -23.10 -5.37
C ALA A 76 11.20 -23.15 -5.09
N THR A 77 10.81 -23.08 -3.82
CA THR A 77 9.43 -23.31 -3.39
C THR A 77 8.68 -22.05 -3.00
N GLY A 78 9.38 -20.97 -2.64
CA GLY A 78 8.82 -19.77 -2.07
C GLY A 78 8.44 -19.89 -0.58
N LYS A 79 8.74 -21.03 0.07
CA LYS A 79 8.45 -21.24 1.48
C LYS A 79 9.28 -20.34 2.38
N VAL A 80 8.65 -19.94 3.47
CA VAL A 80 9.21 -19.06 4.51
C VAL A 80 9.37 -19.87 5.78
N ASN A 81 10.63 -20.10 6.21
CA ASN A 81 10.90 -20.99 7.34
C ASN A 81 11.04 -20.27 8.68
N ALA A 82 11.22 -18.96 8.66
CA ALA A 82 11.40 -18.14 9.85
C ALA A 82 11.11 -16.67 9.57
N CYS A 83 10.78 -15.94 10.63
CA CYS A 83 10.83 -14.48 10.66
C CYS A 83 11.63 -14.08 11.90
N ARG A 84 12.71 -13.32 11.73
CA ARG A 84 13.46 -12.69 12.82
C ARG A 84 13.23 -11.20 12.75
N MET A 85 13.19 -10.55 13.90
CA MET A 85 12.90 -9.13 14.00
C MET A 85 13.92 -8.44 14.88
N ARG A 86 14.33 -7.24 14.46
CA ARG A 86 15.10 -6.33 15.31
C ARG A 86 14.62 -4.89 15.09
N LEU A 87 14.75 -4.08 16.13
CA LEU A 87 14.51 -2.64 16.00
C LEU A 87 15.48 -2.06 14.97
N LEU A 88 14.96 -1.38 13.96
CA LEU A 88 15.77 -0.62 13.01
C LEU A 88 15.96 0.82 13.52
N CYS A 89 14.90 1.57 13.64
CA CYS A 89 14.95 2.95 14.14
C CYS A 89 13.58 3.42 14.69
N ARG A 90 13.60 4.61 15.30
CA ARG A 90 12.39 5.35 15.68
C ARG A 90 12.38 6.67 14.89
N PRO A 91 11.50 6.83 13.89
CA PRO A 91 11.45 8.03 13.07
C PRO A 91 11.08 9.26 13.88
N GLU A 92 11.85 10.36 13.70
CA GLU A 92 11.66 11.60 14.43
C GLU A 92 10.39 12.35 13.99
N GLY A 93 9.54 12.74 14.97
CA GLY A 93 8.39 13.61 14.70
C GLY A 93 7.29 12.94 13.88
N THR A 94 7.13 11.65 14.05
CA THR A 94 6.01 10.84 13.49
C THR A 94 5.04 10.47 14.61
N ASP A 95 3.77 10.23 14.24
CA ASP A 95 2.71 9.96 15.21
C ASP A 95 1.91 8.69 14.90
N ASP A 96 1.57 8.45 13.63
CA ASP A 96 0.69 7.38 13.19
C ASP A 96 1.14 6.93 11.78
N ILE A 97 2.10 6.00 11.71
CA ILE A 97 2.69 5.59 10.43
C ILE A 97 2.03 4.33 9.92
N GLU A 98 1.41 4.44 8.74
CA GLU A 98 0.69 3.35 8.09
C GLU A 98 1.47 2.75 6.92
N GLY A 99 2.12 3.56 6.10
CA GLY A 99 2.83 3.09 4.90
C GLY A 99 4.34 3.33 4.94
N ILE A 100 5.10 2.40 4.33
CA ILE A 100 6.55 2.49 4.21
C ILE A 100 7.02 2.07 2.81
N ALA A 101 7.94 2.84 2.23
CA ALA A 101 8.66 2.42 1.04
C ALA A 101 10.15 2.74 1.13
N ARG A 102 11.00 1.78 0.74
CA ARG A 102 12.42 2.03 0.55
C ARG A 102 12.64 2.69 -0.81
N ASP A 103 13.41 3.77 -0.82
CA ASP A 103 13.85 4.42 -2.05
C ASP A 103 14.99 3.60 -2.69
N PRO A 104 14.82 3.03 -3.90
CA PRO A 104 15.87 2.24 -4.52
C PRO A 104 17.06 3.07 -5.00
N LEU A 105 16.90 4.39 -5.22
CA LEU A 105 17.96 5.25 -5.74
C LEU A 105 19.03 5.60 -4.71
N ASP A 106 18.65 5.72 -3.44
CA ASP A 106 19.60 6.16 -2.39
C ASP A 106 19.48 5.40 -1.07
N GLY A 107 18.54 4.44 -0.99
CA GLY A 107 18.32 3.62 0.19
C GLY A 107 17.60 4.31 1.35
N SER A 108 17.16 5.56 1.18
CA SER A 108 16.35 6.23 2.19
C SER A 108 14.97 5.59 2.34
N MET A 109 14.28 5.97 3.39
CA MET A 109 12.96 5.46 3.75
C MET A 109 11.93 6.58 3.61
N TRP A 110 10.83 6.31 2.93
CA TRP A 110 9.65 7.17 2.86
C TRP A 110 8.54 6.57 3.71
N LEU A 111 7.91 7.40 4.53
CA LEU A 111 6.85 7.01 5.46
C LEU A 111 5.60 7.86 5.23
N VAL A 112 4.45 7.23 5.31
CA VAL A 112 3.13 7.87 5.34
C VAL A 112 2.71 8.02 6.79
N ASP A 113 2.43 9.26 7.21
CA ASP A 113 1.86 9.58 8.51
C ASP A 113 0.39 9.96 8.32
N GLU A 114 -0.51 9.08 8.79
CA GLU A 114 -1.95 9.24 8.63
C GLU A 114 -2.46 10.54 9.28
N ARG A 115 -2.02 10.81 10.50
CA ARG A 115 -2.47 12.00 11.26
C ARG A 115 -1.89 13.30 10.74
N ALA A 116 -0.64 13.28 10.32
CA ALA A 116 -0.01 14.45 9.73
C ALA A 116 -0.46 14.69 8.28
N HIS A 117 -1.15 13.73 7.66
CA HIS A 117 -1.50 13.72 6.24
C HIS A 117 -0.28 14.04 5.36
N ALA A 118 0.84 13.38 5.64
CA ALA A 118 2.12 13.70 5.04
C ALA A 118 2.90 12.45 4.65
N ILE A 119 3.66 12.57 3.55
CA ILE A 119 4.67 11.60 3.16
C ILE A 119 6.03 12.24 3.38
N SER A 120 6.86 11.63 4.21
CA SER A 120 8.14 12.20 4.64
C SER A 120 9.28 11.21 4.47
N ARG A 121 10.49 11.76 4.25
CA ARG A 121 11.70 10.98 4.00
C ARG A 121 12.57 10.91 5.24
N PHE A 122 13.17 9.74 5.49
CA PHE A 122 13.99 9.47 6.67
C PHE A 122 15.25 8.69 6.33
N ASP A 123 16.27 8.89 7.15
CA ASP A 123 17.45 8.02 7.19
C ASP A 123 17.11 6.73 7.94
N PRO A 124 17.27 5.56 7.35
CA PRO A 124 16.83 4.31 7.96
C PRO A 124 17.69 3.88 9.15
N VAL A 125 18.93 4.41 9.28
CA VAL A 125 19.83 4.05 10.38
C VAL A 125 19.55 4.88 11.62
N SER A 126 19.41 6.19 11.44
CA SER A 126 19.24 7.13 12.56
C SER A 126 17.78 7.47 12.88
N GLY A 127 16.84 7.21 11.95
CA GLY A 127 15.46 7.66 12.06
C GLY A 127 15.27 9.17 11.87
N ARG A 128 16.32 9.92 11.50
CA ARG A 128 16.23 11.36 11.30
C ARG A 128 15.51 11.72 10.03
N ARG A 129 14.69 12.77 10.10
CA ARG A 129 14.01 13.30 8.91
C ARG A 129 15.04 13.87 7.92
N LEU A 130 14.94 13.47 6.67
CA LEU A 130 15.75 13.94 5.56
C LEU A 130 14.99 14.99 4.72
N PRO A 131 15.71 15.85 3.99
CA PRO A 131 15.09 16.69 2.98
C PRO A 131 14.40 15.83 1.92
N GLY A 132 13.22 16.24 1.53
CA GLY A 132 12.40 15.59 0.51
C GLY A 132 10.99 16.15 0.57
N ARG A 133 10.32 16.26 -0.59
CA ARG A 133 8.99 16.84 -0.67
C ARG A 133 8.11 15.99 -1.59
N VAL A 134 6.90 15.74 -1.13
CA VAL A 134 5.80 15.21 -1.96
C VAL A 134 4.76 16.31 -2.08
N GLU A 135 4.43 16.68 -3.32
CA GLU A 135 3.43 17.72 -3.61
C GLU A 135 2.04 17.08 -3.67
N LEU A 136 1.38 16.97 -2.52
CA LEU A 136 0.05 16.38 -2.46
C LEU A 136 -0.99 17.28 -3.16
N PRO A 137 -1.85 16.73 -4.04
CA PRO A 137 -2.99 17.44 -4.57
C PRO A 137 -3.89 17.95 -3.45
N ALA A 138 -4.43 19.16 -3.59
CA ALA A 138 -5.22 19.82 -2.54
C ALA A 138 -6.42 18.99 -2.05
N VAL A 139 -7.00 18.16 -2.92
CA VAL A 139 -8.10 17.25 -2.57
C VAL A 139 -7.66 16.18 -1.56
N MET A 140 -6.41 15.75 -1.59
CA MET A 140 -5.85 14.78 -0.63
C MET A 140 -5.64 15.35 0.78
N GLY A 141 -5.86 16.63 1.00
CA GLY A 141 -5.98 17.22 2.33
C GLY A 141 -7.39 17.08 2.94
N ARG A 142 -8.31 16.39 2.26
CA ARG A 142 -9.72 16.28 2.66
C ARG A 142 -10.10 14.86 3.10
N PHE A 143 -9.18 14.23 3.83
CA PHE A 143 -9.42 12.93 4.45
C PHE A 143 -10.63 12.99 5.42
N ARG A 144 -11.25 11.86 5.61
CA ARG A 144 -12.19 11.69 6.71
C ARG A 144 -11.41 11.41 7.99
N ARG A 145 -12.00 11.76 9.10
CA ARG A 145 -11.45 11.39 10.40
C ARG A 145 -11.31 9.86 10.49
N ASP A 146 -10.16 9.39 10.93
CA ASP A 146 -9.80 7.98 11.09
C ASP A 146 -9.78 7.16 9.77
N PHE A 147 -9.56 7.84 8.61
CA PHE A 147 -9.43 7.24 7.27
C PHE A 147 -8.46 8.07 6.41
N GLY A 148 -7.21 8.10 6.82
CA GLY A 148 -6.16 8.88 6.16
C GLY A 148 -5.48 8.17 5.01
N MET A 149 -4.20 8.48 4.80
CA MET A 149 -3.35 7.75 3.85
C MET A 149 -2.82 6.50 4.52
N GLU A 150 -2.96 5.35 3.84
CA GLU A 150 -2.58 4.04 4.37
C GLU A 150 -1.32 3.49 3.69
N SER A 151 -1.22 3.60 2.40
CA SER A 151 -0.28 2.83 1.60
C SER A 151 0.84 3.65 1.01
N LEU A 152 1.98 3.00 0.71
CA LEU A 152 3.06 3.61 -0.03
C LEU A 152 3.88 2.58 -0.81
N THR A 153 3.97 2.74 -2.13
CA THR A 153 4.84 1.92 -2.95
C THR A 153 5.65 2.76 -3.93
N ILE A 154 6.91 2.39 -4.16
CA ILE A 154 7.81 3.06 -5.10
C ILE A 154 8.26 2.04 -6.14
N SER A 155 8.31 2.45 -7.42
CA SER A 155 8.81 1.63 -8.52
C SER A 155 10.27 1.22 -8.33
N SER A 156 10.65 0.09 -8.93
CA SER A 156 12.03 -0.43 -8.84
C SER A 156 13.09 0.51 -9.43
N ASP A 157 12.70 1.40 -10.34
CA ASP A 157 13.56 2.48 -10.87
C ASP A 157 13.61 3.73 -9.98
N GLY A 158 12.78 3.80 -8.94
CA GLY A 158 12.71 4.93 -8.01
C GLY A 158 12.09 6.20 -8.58
N LEU A 159 11.40 6.15 -9.71
CA LEU A 159 10.88 7.34 -10.41
C LEU A 159 9.36 7.49 -10.33
N SER A 160 8.64 6.49 -9.85
CA SER A 160 7.18 6.53 -9.64
C SER A 160 6.83 6.09 -8.22
N MET A 161 5.92 6.81 -7.58
CA MET A 161 5.39 6.53 -6.25
C MET A 161 3.86 6.50 -6.31
N TRP A 162 3.24 5.60 -5.55
CA TRP A 162 1.80 5.53 -5.42
C TRP A 162 1.38 5.52 -3.97
N THR A 163 0.24 6.14 -3.69
CA THR A 163 -0.45 6.11 -2.40
C THR A 163 -1.97 6.22 -2.61
N CYS A 164 -2.74 5.94 -1.58
CA CYS A 164 -4.18 6.19 -1.55
C CYS A 164 -4.65 6.49 -0.12
N SER A 165 -5.90 6.91 0.03
CA SER A 165 -6.61 6.89 1.30
C SER A 165 -7.20 5.50 1.55
N GLU A 166 -7.46 5.16 2.81
CA GLU A 166 -8.16 3.92 3.15
C GLU A 166 -9.57 3.89 2.55
N GLU A 167 -10.31 4.98 2.69
CA GLU A 167 -11.70 5.16 2.24
C GLU A 167 -11.86 6.43 1.42
N ALA A 168 -13.06 6.65 0.85
CA ALA A 168 -13.36 7.84 0.05
C ALA A 168 -13.10 9.14 0.81
N LEU A 169 -12.43 10.09 0.16
CA LEU A 169 -12.28 11.45 0.68
C LEU A 169 -13.65 12.11 0.89
N THR A 170 -13.70 13.11 1.78
CA THR A 170 -14.97 13.80 2.09
C THR A 170 -15.74 14.27 0.85
N PRO A 171 -15.13 14.87 -0.20
CA PRO A 171 -15.83 15.32 -1.39
C PRO A 171 -16.12 14.22 -2.43
N ASP A 172 -15.63 12.99 -2.22
CA ASP A 172 -15.68 11.95 -3.23
C ASP A 172 -16.84 10.96 -3.06
N GLY A 173 -17.59 11.06 -1.97
CA GLY A 173 -18.77 10.24 -1.76
C GLY A 173 -18.84 9.56 -0.39
N PRO A 174 -19.75 8.61 -0.21
CA PRO A 174 -19.94 7.92 1.07
C PRO A 174 -18.87 6.85 1.30
N LEU A 175 -18.68 6.47 2.55
CA LEU A 175 -17.91 5.29 2.96
C LEU A 175 -18.54 4.00 2.43
N SER A 176 -17.76 2.92 2.41
CA SER A 176 -18.21 1.58 2.06
C SER A 176 -19.38 1.13 2.93
N THR A 177 -20.30 0.44 2.29
CA THR A 177 -21.47 -0.17 2.91
C THR A 177 -21.66 -1.59 2.40
N ARG A 178 -22.61 -2.33 2.97
CA ARG A 178 -23.01 -3.65 2.44
C ARG A 178 -23.67 -3.61 1.07
N ARG A 179 -24.04 -2.44 0.55
CA ARG A 179 -24.69 -2.27 -0.76
C ARG A 179 -23.75 -1.71 -1.80
N ARG A 180 -22.70 -1.01 -1.38
CA ARG A 180 -21.78 -0.30 -2.26
C ARG A 180 -20.42 -0.14 -1.59
N GLY A 181 -19.34 -0.35 -2.35
CA GLY A 181 -17.99 0.08 -1.98
C GLY A 181 -17.82 1.60 -2.10
N SER A 182 -16.73 2.11 -1.57
CA SER A 182 -16.34 3.51 -1.68
C SER A 182 -15.47 3.78 -2.91
N ASP A 183 -15.49 5.02 -3.38
CA ASP A 183 -14.66 5.49 -4.47
C ASP A 183 -13.37 6.12 -3.88
N VAL A 184 -12.24 5.42 -3.99
CA VAL A 184 -10.94 5.81 -3.47
C VAL A 184 -10.04 6.30 -4.60
N ARG A 185 -9.27 7.39 -4.37
CA ARG A 185 -8.30 7.88 -5.35
C ARG A 185 -6.97 7.17 -5.20
N LEU A 186 -6.54 6.45 -6.23
CA LEU A 186 -5.16 5.96 -6.38
C LEU A 186 -4.34 7.11 -6.96
N ALA A 187 -3.40 7.65 -6.19
CA ALA A 187 -2.60 8.82 -6.57
C ALA A 187 -1.17 8.40 -6.95
N ARG A 188 -0.77 8.81 -8.15
CA ARG A 188 0.57 8.61 -8.68
C ARG A 188 1.38 9.91 -8.61
N PHE A 189 2.64 9.76 -8.21
CA PHE A 189 3.64 10.83 -8.22
C PHE A 189 4.85 10.38 -9.03
N VAL A 190 5.56 11.34 -9.62
CA VAL A 190 6.79 11.09 -10.37
C VAL A 190 7.87 12.10 -10.00
N ARG A 191 9.11 11.71 -10.20
CA ARG A 191 10.29 12.58 -10.12
C ARG A 191 11.32 12.19 -11.18
N GLY A 192 12.21 13.08 -11.54
CA GLY A 192 13.30 12.80 -12.51
C GLY A 192 14.58 12.24 -11.86
N ALA A 193 14.79 12.49 -10.56
CA ALA A 193 15.97 12.02 -9.82
C ALA A 193 15.69 11.95 -8.31
N ALA A 194 16.55 11.26 -7.54
CA ALA A 194 16.38 11.08 -6.09
C ALA A 194 16.27 12.38 -5.29
N ALA A 195 16.93 13.45 -5.72
CA ALA A 195 16.91 14.75 -5.04
C ALA A 195 15.74 15.65 -5.47
N GLU A 196 14.97 15.27 -6.50
CA GLU A 196 13.84 16.05 -6.98
C GLU A 196 12.58 15.78 -6.14
N PRO A 197 11.69 16.79 -6.02
CA PRO A 197 10.41 16.60 -5.35
C PRO A 197 9.52 15.64 -6.16
N TRP A 198 8.72 14.87 -5.44
CA TRP A 198 7.65 14.07 -6.04
C TRP A 198 6.50 14.98 -6.45
N LYS A 199 6.14 14.96 -7.73
CA LYS A 199 5.05 15.75 -8.30
C LYS A 199 3.88 14.86 -8.67
N PRO A 200 2.63 15.30 -8.48
CA PRO A 200 1.46 14.54 -8.89
C PRO A 200 1.48 14.32 -10.41
N ALA A 201 1.17 13.10 -10.83
CA ALA A 201 1.21 12.66 -12.23
C ALA A 201 -0.05 11.91 -12.66
N GLY A 202 -1.09 11.95 -11.87
CA GLY A 202 -2.41 11.40 -12.14
C GLY A 202 -3.11 10.88 -10.89
N GLN A 203 -4.43 10.82 -10.98
CA GLN A 203 -5.29 10.16 -9.99
C GLN A 203 -6.38 9.37 -10.72
N TRP A 204 -6.66 8.17 -10.26
CA TRP A 204 -7.69 7.31 -10.82
C TRP A 204 -8.58 6.79 -9.72
N VAL A 205 -9.86 6.58 -10.06
CA VAL A 205 -10.84 6.12 -9.08
C VAL A 205 -10.90 4.60 -9.06
N TYR A 206 -10.59 4.04 -7.91
CA TYR A 206 -10.78 2.64 -7.57
C TYR A 206 -12.03 2.51 -6.70
N GLN A 207 -12.93 1.57 -7.03
CA GLN A 207 -14.06 1.27 -6.18
C GLN A 207 -13.79 0.02 -5.35
N THR A 208 -13.80 0.14 -4.03
CA THR A 208 -13.70 -1.01 -3.13
C THR A 208 -14.92 -1.94 -3.30
N ASP A 209 -14.80 -3.19 -2.87
CA ASP A 209 -15.96 -4.06 -2.82
C ASP A 209 -16.93 -3.65 -1.70
N PRO A 210 -18.23 -3.92 -1.87
CA PRO A 210 -19.18 -3.79 -0.79
C PRO A 210 -18.80 -4.70 0.41
N ILE A 211 -19.08 -4.23 1.63
CA ILE A 211 -18.86 -5.01 2.84
C ILE A 211 -19.67 -6.31 2.78
N ALA A 212 -19.01 -7.46 2.81
CA ALA A 212 -19.65 -8.77 2.74
C ALA A 212 -20.12 -9.27 4.11
N GLY A 213 -19.42 -8.89 5.19
CA GLY A 213 -19.73 -9.28 6.54
C GLY A 213 -21.12 -8.82 7.00
N LYS A 214 -21.81 -9.69 7.73
CA LYS A 214 -23.10 -9.37 8.36
C LYS A 214 -22.86 -9.17 9.84
N PRO A 215 -22.79 -7.91 10.33
CA PRO A 215 -22.60 -7.66 11.76
C PRO A 215 -23.74 -8.27 12.56
N TRP A 216 -23.42 -8.79 13.76
CA TRP A 216 -24.43 -9.31 14.67
C TRP A 216 -25.29 -8.16 15.20
N HIS A 217 -26.57 -8.28 15.05
CA HIS A 217 -27.72 -7.42 15.35
C HIS A 217 -27.59 -6.31 16.43
N ASN A 218 -26.57 -5.47 16.40
CA ASN A 218 -26.59 -4.22 17.14
C ASN A 218 -25.87 -3.11 16.36
N LYS A 219 -26.35 -1.89 16.57
CA LYS A 219 -25.83 -0.70 15.89
C LYS A 219 -24.32 -0.52 16.10
N LYS A 220 -23.80 -0.84 17.29
CA LYS A 220 -22.38 -0.74 17.59
C LYS A 220 -21.54 -1.64 16.68
N ASN A 221 -21.96 -2.86 16.42
CA ASN A 221 -21.27 -3.79 15.54
C ASN A 221 -21.36 -3.34 14.07
N GLU A 222 -22.48 -2.74 13.67
CA GLU A 222 -22.60 -2.11 12.35
C GLU A 222 -21.64 -0.93 12.20
N ASP A 223 -21.56 -0.07 13.19
CA ASP A 223 -20.67 1.09 13.21
C ASP A 223 -19.18 0.70 13.24
N MET A 224 -18.84 -0.47 13.79
CA MET A 224 -17.48 -1.02 13.81
C MET A 224 -17.11 -1.77 12.53
N THR A 225 -18.09 -2.16 11.71
CA THR A 225 -17.81 -2.86 10.45
C THR A 225 -17.28 -1.87 9.43
N ARG A 226 -16.06 -2.15 8.92
CA ARG A 226 -15.31 -1.27 8.03
C ARG A 226 -14.72 -2.05 6.87
N SER A 227 -14.47 -1.36 5.78
CA SER A 227 -13.73 -1.86 4.62
C SER A 227 -12.91 -0.71 4.04
N GLY A 228 -11.76 -1.00 3.48
CA GLY A 228 -10.91 0.01 2.86
C GLY A 228 -9.73 -0.62 2.15
N ILE A 229 -8.87 0.22 1.56
CA ILE A 229 -7.58 -0.20 1.01
C ILE A 229 -6.53 0.00 2.09
N SER A 230 -5.84 -1.07 2.49
CA SER A 230 -4.75 -0.98 3.46
C SER A 230 -3.38 -0.87 2.77
N GLU A 231 -3.19 -1.47 1.58
CA GLU A 231 -1.87 -1.39 0.94
C GLU A 231 -1.96 -1.43 -0.59
N LEU A 232 -0.94 -0.85 -1.21
CA LEU A 232 -0.67 -0.90 -2.64
C LEU A 232 0.69 -1.56 -2.90
N CYS A 233 0.80 -2.34 -3.96
CA CYS A 233 2.08 -2.89 -4.38
C CYS A 233 2.26 -2.71 -5.88
N LEU A 234 3.25 -1.89 -6.26
CA LEU A 234 3.60 -1.68 -7.66
C LEU A 234 4.56 -2.78 -8.13
N LEU A 235 4.17 -3.49 -9.18
CA LEU A 235 4.96 -4.54 -9.80
C LEU A 235 6.01 -3.95 -10.77
N ASP A 236 7.04 -4.75 -11.11
CA ASP A 236 8.12 -4.35 -12.02
C ASP A 236 7.63 -4.00 -13.44
N ASP A 237 6.47 -4.51 -13.85
CA ASP A 237 5.87 -4.24 -15.16
C ASP A 237 4.89 -3.05 -15.17
N GLY A 238 4.77 -2.36 -14.05
CA GLY A 238 3.87 -1.22 -13.87
C GLY A 238 2.44 -1.59 -13.43
N THR A 239 2.12 -2.87 -13.30
CA THR A 239 0.83 -3.31 -12.71
C THR A 239 0.77 -2.89 -11.24
N LEU A 240 -0.35 -2.33 -10.80
CA LEU A 240 -0.59 -2.02 -9.41
C LEU A 240 -1.52 -3.10 -8.79
N LEU A 241 -1.09 -3.69 -7.69
CA LEU A 241 -1.93 -4.53 -6.85
C LEU A 241 -2.52 -3.69 -5.72
N THR A 242 -3.76 -3.99 -5.33
CA THR A 242 -4.41 -3.38 -4.17
C THR A 242 -4.76 -4.45 -3.14
N LEU A 243 -4.55 -4.16 -1.87
CA LEU A 243 -5.01 -4.97 -0.75
C LEU A 243 -6.22 -4.29 -0.12
N GLU A 244 -7.41 -4.87 -0.31
CA GLU A 244 -8.61 -4.47 0.41
C GLU A 244 -8.71 -5.25 1.72
N ARG A 245 -8.95 -4.54 2.81
CA ARG A 245 -9.22 -5.09 4.13
C ARG A 245 -10.67 -4.82 4.54
N GLU A 246 -11.34 -5.85 5.04
CA GLU A 246 -12.66 -5.75 5.64
C GLU A 246 -12.62 -6.30 7.07
N PHE A 247 -13.07 -5.49 8.02
CA PHE A 247 -13.34 -5.92 9.39
C PHE A 247 -14.84 -5.99 9.62
N SER A 248 -15.31 -7.10 10.18
CA SER A 248 -16.71 -7.26 10.57
C SER A 248 -16.85 -7.95 11.91
N VAL A 249 -17.75 -7.44 12.76
CA VAL A 249 -18.07 -8.04 14.05
C VAL A 249 -19.33 -8.90 13.91
N MET A 250 -19.09 -10.21 13.72
CA MET A 250 -20.16 -11.22 13.74
C MET A 250 -20.39 -11.73 15.19
N LEU A 251 -20.38 -13.04 15.42
CA LEU A 251 -20.26 -13.61 16.78
C LEU A 251 -18.86 -13.35 17.37
N VAL A 252 -17.87 -13.39 16.50
CA VAL A 252 -16.47 -13.07 16.76
C VAL A 252 -15.97 -12.12 15.67
N PRO A 253 -14.94 -11.30 15.94
CA PRO A 253 -14.30 -10.48 14.92
C PRO A 253 -13.83 -11.36 13.75
N ARG A 254 -14.02 -10.88 12.54
CA ARG A 254 -13.60 -11.52 11.29
C ARG A 254 -12.98 -10.51 10.37
N PHE A 255 -11.89 -10.91 9.76
CA PHE A 255 -11.22 -10.16 8.72
C PHE A 255 -11.37 -10.86 7.38
N ARG A 256 -11.43 -10.06 6.33
CA ARG A 256 -11.38 -10.49 4.95
C ARG A 256 -10.41 -9.58 4.23
N CYS A 257 -9.33 -10.16 3.73
CA CYS A 257 -8.30 -9.47 2.98
C CYS A 257 -8.33 -9.96 1.55
N ARG A 258 -8.44 -9.04 0.58
CA ARG A 258 -8.57 -9.36 -0.84
C ARG A 258 -7.51 -8.61 -1.63
N ILE A 259 -6.78 -9.34 -2.47
CA ILE A 259 -5.77 -8.77 -3.35
C ILE A 259 -6.33 -8.74 -4.77
N TYR A 260 -6.32 -7.56 -5.36
CA TYR A 260 -6.77 -7.32 -6.72
C TYR A 260 -5.63 -6.86 -7.61
N GLU A 261 -5.60 -7.37 -8.84
CA GLU A 261 -4.88 -6.77 -9.96
C GLU A 261 -5.73 -5.64 -10.54
N THR A 262 -5.13 -4.48 -10.80
CA THR A 262 -5.80 -3.31 -11.36
C THR A 262 -5.44 -3.09 -12.82
N ASP A 263 -6.40 -2.58 -13.61
CA ASP A 263 -6.20 -2.17 -14.99
C ASP A 263 -6.72 -0.73 -15.18
N PHE A 264 -5.81 0.15 -15.59
CA PHE A 264 -6.05 1.58 -15.80
C PHE A 264 -6.39 1.93 -17.26
N SER A 265 -6.38 0.98 -18.19
CA SER A 265 -6.46 1.22 -19.64
C SER A 265 -7.67 2.02 -20.08
N GLN A 266 -8.79 1.91 -19.36
CA GLN A 266 -10.04 2.62 -19.63
C GLN A 266 -10.41 3.62 -18.53
N ALA A 267 -9.54 3.78 -17.51
CA ALA A 267 -9.81 4.65 -16.38
C ALA A 267 -9.56 6.12 -16.71
N THR A 268 -10.41 7.00 -16.22
CA THR A 268 -10.26 8.45 -16.39
C THR A 268 -9.29 8.99 -15.34
N ASP A 269 -8.31 9.79 -15.76
CA ASP A 269 -7.52 10.61 -14.83
C ASP A 269 -8.38 11.71 -14.24
N VAL A 270 -8.50 11.72 -12.93
CA VAL A 270 -9.33 12.64 -12.14
C VAL A 270 -8.50 13.63 -11.31
N LEU A 271 -7.21 13.80 -11.61
CA LEU A 271 -6.28 14.64 -10.85
C LEU A 271 -6.82 16.06 -10.63
N ASP A 272 -7.43 16.64 -11.67
CA ASP A 272 -7.95 18.01 -11.63
C ASP A 272 -9.36 18.14 -11.03
N LEU A 273 -10.01 17.02 -10.69
CA LEU A 273 -11.35 17.05 -10.11
C LEU A 273 -11.28 17.31 -8.60
N LYS A 274 -11.95 18.38 -8.17
CA LYS A 274 -12.04 18.78 -6.75
C LYS A 274 -12.97 17.88 -5.92
N ALA A 275 -13.88 17.17 -6.57
CA ALA A 275 -14.85 16.26 -5.99
C ALA A 275 -15.28 15.24 -7.05
N LEU A 276 -15.57 14.01 -6.63
CA LEU A 276 -16.13 12.97 -7.51
C LEU A 276 -17.65 12.93 -7.45
N ALA A 277 -18.24 13.20 -6.28
CA ALA A 277 -19.68 13.03 -6.03
C ALA A 277 -20.56 13.87 -6.96
N ASP A 278 -20.17 15.10 -7.24
CA ASP A 278 -20.88 16.06 -8.08
C ASP A 278 -20.07 16.46 -9.32
N GLY A 279 -19.05 15.69 -9.64
CA GLY A 279 -18.15 15.92 -10.77
C GLY A 279 -18.69 15.39 -12.11
N PRO A 280 -17.96 15.61 -13.21
CA PRO A 280 -18.26 15.00 -14.49
C PRO A 280 -18.18 13.48 -14.40
N ALA A 281 -18.81 12.77 -15.34
CA ALA A 281 -18.72 11.32 -15.43
C ALA A 281 -17.27 10.88 -15.67
N PHE A 282 -16.87 9.79 -15.01
CA PHE A 282 -15.54 9.19 -15.15
C PHE A 282 -15.64 7.66 -15.19
N SER A 283 -14.64 7.03 -15.79
CA SER A 283 -14.45 5.59 -15.78
C SER A 283 -13.55 5.19 -14.63
N ARG A 284 -13.95 4.19 -13.85
CA ARG A 284 -13.17 3.63 -12.75
C ARG A 284 -12.10 2.68 -13.25
N VAL A 285 -11.09 2.47 -12.43
CA VAL A 285 -10.11 1.40 -12.60
C VAL A 285 -10.84 0.04 -12.60
N SER A 286 -10.55 -0.80 -13.58
CA SER A 286 -11.01 -2.19 -13.57
C SER A 286 -10.14 -3.01 -12.62
N LYS A 287 -10.72 -4.02 -11.98
CA LYS A 287 -10.00 -4.88 -11.04
C LYS A 287 -10.39 -6.34 -11.16
N LYS A 288 -9.45 -7.23 -10.84
CA LYS A 288 -9.65 -8.67 -10.81
C LYS A 288 -9.11 -9.28 -9.53
N LEU A 289 -9.95 -10.01 -8.83
CA LEU A 289 -9.55 -10.73 -7.62
C LEU A 289 -8.51 -11.80 -7.95
N LEU A 290 -7.36 -11.73 -7.28
CA LEU A 290 -6.27 -12.70 -7.36
C LEU A 290 -6.25 -13.64 -6.16
N HIS A 291 -6.51 -13.13 -4.96
CA HIS A 291 -6.46 -13.88 -3.71
C HIS A 291 -7.45 -13.33 -2.68
N GLU A 292 -8.02 -14.21 -1.87
CA GLU A 292 -8.82 -13.84 -0.71
C GLU A 292 -8.39 -14.68 0.50
N ALA A 293 -8.03 -13.99 1.59
CA ALA A 293 -7.82 -14.58 2.90
C ALA A 293 -8.96 -14.19 3.83
N THR A 294 -9.56 -15.17 4.50
CA THR A 294 -10.63 -14.93 5.47
C THR A 294 -10.27 -15.60 6.79
N GLY A 295 -10.43 -14.90 7.90
CA GLY A 295 -10.10 -15.48 9.21
C GLY A 295 -9.96 -14.46 10.31
N PHE A 296 -8.93 -14.67 11.13
CA PHE A 296 -8.61 -13.82 12.26
C PHE A 296 -7.38 -12.94 12.01
N ALA A 297 -6.55 -13.24 11.00
CA ALA A 297 -5.44 -12.41 10.62
C ALA A 297 -5.93 -11.23 9.76
N MET A 298 -5.56 -10.02 10.14
CA MET A 298 -5.81 -8.79 9.41
C MET A 298 -4.53 -8.41 8.68
N TYR A 299 -4.41 -8.77 7.41
CA TYR A 299 -3.26 -8.37 6.61
C TYR A 299 -3.40 -6.91 6.20
N GLU A 300 -2.40 -6.09 6.52
CA GLU A 300 -2.38 -4.66 6.22
C GLU A 300 -1.19 -4.25 5.36
N GLY A 301 0.00 -4.81 5.62
CA GLY A 301 1.16 -4.55 4.78
C GLY A 301 1.34 -5.57 3.67
N MET A 302 1.75 -5.11 2.47
CA MET A 302 2.00 -5.95 1.30
C MET A 302 3.14 -5.39 0.45
N CYS A 303 4.16 -6.19 0.12
CA CYS A 303 5.22 -5.77 -0.80
C CYS A 303 5.72 -6.91 -1.69
N LEU A 304 6.36 -6.56 -2.83
CA LEU A 304 7.15 -7.53 -3.58
C LEU A 304 8.35 -8.00 -2.75
N GLY A 305 8.66 -9.28 -2.82
CA GLY A 305 9.86 -9.90 -2.30
C GLY A 305 10.79 -10.42 -3.41
N PRO A 306 11.65 -11.41 -3.13
CA PRO A 306 12.63 -11.92 -4.08
C PRO A 306 11.99 -12.67 -5.26
N LYS A 307 12.75 -12.76 -6.35
CA LYS A 307 12.45 -13.66 -7.47
C LYS A 307 12.80 -15.09 -7.07
N LEU A 308 11.96 -16.04 -7.48
CA LEU A 308 12.20 -17.45 -7.33
C LEU A 308 12.98 -18.02 -8.54
N ALA A 309 13.46 -19.26 -8.43
CA ALA A 309 14.26 -19.90 -9.45
C ALA A 309 13.53 -20.08 -10.79
N ASP A 310 12.21 -20.14 -10.80
CA ASP A 310 11.39 -20.24 -12.00
C ASP A 310 10.95 -18.89 -12.58
N GLY A 311 11.45 -17.77 -12.03
CA GLY A 311 11.13 -16.42 -12.46
C GLY A 311 9.89 -15.80 -11.84
N SER A 312 9.07 -16.56 -11.09
CA SER A 312 7.99 -15.99 -10.28
C SER A 312 8.54 -15.12 -9.14
N ARG A 313 7.69 -14.32 -8.51
CA ARG A 313 8.04 -13.45 -7.38
C ARG A 313 7.29 -13.86 -6.12
N ILE A 314 7.83 -13.55 -4.97
CA ILE A 314 7.06 -13.57 -3.72
C ILE A 314 6.36 -12.23 -3.54
N LEU A 315 5.10 -12.28 -3.17
CA LEU A 315 4.36 -11.18 -2.58
C LEU A 315 4.27 -11.48 -1.08
N MET A 316 4.88 -10.62 -0.27
CA MET A 316 4.95 -10.78 1.19
C MET A 316 3.92 -9.91 1.85
N LEU A 317 3.14 -10.48 2.78
CA LEU A 317 2.18 -9.76 3.60
C LEU A 317 2.50 -9.94 5.07
N VAL A 318 2.22 -8.89 5.85
CA VAL A 318 2.25 -8.91 7.32
C VAL A 318 0.89 -8.54 7.86
N SER A 319 0.53 -9.17 9.00
CA SER A 319 -0.75 -8.87 9.64
C SER A 319 -0.57 -7.91 10.82
N ASP A 320 -1.55 -7.03 10.98
CA ASP A 320 -1.86 -6.41 12.25
C ASP A 320 -2.48 -7.44 13.20
N GLY A 321 -2.06 -7.46 14.45
CA GLY A 321 -2.63 -8.38 15.43
C GLY A 321 -1.98 -8.28 16.80
N ASP A 322 -2.79 -7.93 17.79
CA ASP A 322 -2.40 -7.82 19.19
C ASP A 322 -2.18 -9.17 19.92
N LYS A 323 -2.57 -10.28 19.29
CA LYS A 323 -2.41 -11.63 19.82
C LYS A 323 -1.45 -12.46 19.02
N LYS A 324 -0.62 -13.25 19.67
CA LYS A 324 0.40 -14.09 19.02
C LYS A 324 -0.14 -14.94 17.85
N SER A 325 -1.36 -15.46 17.98
CA SER A 325 -2.00 -16.27 16.93
C SER A 325 -2.50 -15.47 15.71
N LEU A 326 -2.41 -14.14 15.77
CA LEU A 326 -2.87 -13.22 14.73
C LEU A 326 -1.69 -12.50 14.03
N ARG A 327 -0.47 -12.72 14.50
CA ARG A 327 0.76 -12.10 13.99
C ARG A 327 1.35 -12.98 12.90
N ASN A 328 0.87 -12.83 11.69
CA ASN A 328 1.24 -13.70 10.59
C ASN A 328 2.12 -12.98 9.55
N VAL A 329 2.97 -13.79 8.92
CA VAL A 329 3.63 -13.48 7.66
C VAL A 329 3.08 -14.46 6.63
N LEU A 330 2.48 -13.95 5.57
CA LEU A 330 1.94 -14.73 4.47
C LEU A 330 2.80 -14.49 3.22
N ALA A 331 3.33 -15.57 2.65
CA ALA A 331 4.04 -15.55 1.39
C ALA A 331 3.13 -16.10 0.28
N LEU A 332 2.88 -15.27 -0.72
CA LEU A 332 2.15 -15.65 -1.93
C LEU A 332 3.11 -15.69 -3.12
N ARG A 333 3.00 -16.70 -3.94
CA ARG A 333 3.73 -16.82 -5.19
C ARG A 333 2.98 -16.10 -6.30
N LEU A 334 3.57 -15.05 -6.83
CA LEU A 334 3.07 -14.25 -7.93
C LEU A 334 3.70 -14.74 -9.24
N SER A 335 2.88 -15.18 -10.17
CA SER A 335 3.32 -15.67 -11.48
C SER A 335 2.38 -15.22 -12.60
N LEU A 336 2.87 -15.19 -13.83
CA LEU A 336 2.02 -15.00 -15.00
C LEU A 336 1.08 -16.21 -15.18
N ARG A 337 -0.09 -15.95 -15.75
CA ARG A 337 -1.08 -16.97 -16.10
C ARG A 337 -0.69 -17.74 -17.33
#